data_a22a8c056c9cd6d20de34c88b7b3e3b2
#
_entry.id   a22a8c056c9cd6d20de34c88b7b3e3b2
#
_cell.length_a   1.000
_cell.length_b   1.000
_cell.length_c   1.000
_cell.angle_alpha   90.00
_cell.angle_beta   90.00
_cell.angle_gamma   90.00
#
_symmetry.space_group_name_H-M   'P 1'
#
loop_
_entity.id
_entity.type
_entity.pdbx_description
1 polymer ?
#
loop_
_entity_poly.entity_id
_entity_poly.type
_entity_poly.pdbx_seq_one_letter_code
_entity_poly.pdbx_strand_id
1 'polypeptide(L)'
;MRNPLRITALFLGLVLSACLATRVAGQTASSEPSPFSTKATPGYAKASPIALGSTASANSAASGLILTFPLNATTSREIFTTSNSVAGGNAANTNAGPKGAAGNNHDNFGGIPHRPGGNIPGLLTVPMFAGAFAAEGGPSVGGVFPYIMIGNDPLLGGRTRIPAKITTVSLNLLNVPAGFSASVPFSFEDLLTDSPNFEEADYTSGHHIQFGDAVQRAEFFGTMGDNWHTELNPNVISRVTIDIPRSVQVQLPDGSVVTVQSYFVGHAADGTEFIELLDLLFNALFFNQAVNDINANNYTTDAFNMQAWPNTFLFSIDNTGKFASCCVLGFHNYIFDGGVTPQPRWIFAFSSWISPGLFGAGFQDVTALSHETAEALNDPFGNTVVPRWQFPGQPPTSKVCQGNLETGDPVEVLPNATVAIKLKERNEVFLYHPQTEALLQWFEMGATSDAIGGAFSYPDTTALPHSAVPCPK
;
A
#
# COMPACT_ATOMS: atom_id res chain seq x y z
N MET A 1 -49.75 33.89 -20.37
CA MET A 1 -49.45 34.38 -19.04
C MET A 1 -49.63 33.22 -18.06
N ARG A 2 -48.65 32.42 -17.84
CA ARG A 2 -48.59 31.42 -16.76
C ARG A 2 -47.12 31.22 -16.42
N ASN A 3 -46.73 31.60 -15.20
CA ASN A 3 -45.43 31.38 -14.62
C ASN A 3 -45.22 29.90 -14.33
N PRO A 4 -44.03 29.32 -14.56
CA PRO A 4 -43.67 28.05 -13.96
C PRO A 4 -42.88 28.25 -12.65
N LEU A 5 -43.34 27.55 -11.63
CA LEU A 5 -42.71 27.38 -10.33
C LEU A 5 -41.24 26.93 -10.44
N ARG A 6 -40.37 27.63 -9.73
CA ARG A 6 -39.01 27.16 -9.39
C ARG A 6 -39.10 26.20 -8.19
N ILE A 7 -38.77 24.93 -8.41
CA ILE A 7 -38.53 23.98 -7.34
C ILE A 7 -37.06 24.06 -7.01
N THR A 8 -36.75 24.65 -5.86
CA THR A 8 -35.42 24.64 -5.27
C THR A 8 -35.28 23.33 -4.52
N ALA A 9 -34.56 22.37 -5.09
CA ALA A 9 -34.15 21.16 -4.37
C ALA A 9 -33.01 21.50 -3.44
N LEU A 10 -33.29 21.45 -2.15
CA LEU A 10 -32.29 21.54 -1.07
C LEU A 10 -31.57 20.17 -1.00
N PHE A 11 -30.36 20.08 -1.54
CA PHE A 11 -29.48 18.94 -1.30
C PHE A 11 -28.85 19.07 0.08
N LEU A 12 -29.40 18.34 1.02
CA LEU A 12 -28.78 18.09 2.31
C LEU A 12 -27.67 17.08 2.07
N GLY A 13 -26.43 17.56 2.00
CA GLY A 13 -25.25 16.73 1.89
C GLY A 13 -25.01 15.96 3.20
N LEU A 14 -25.40 14.71 3.24
CA LEU A 14 -24.90 13.76 4.22
C LEU A 14 -23.58 13.21 3.68
N VAL A 15 -22.46 13.70 4.23
CA VAL A 15 -21.16 13.08 4.05
C VAL A 15 -21.18 11.80 4.88
N LEU A 16 -21.53 10.68 4.25
CA LEU A 16 -21.26 9.36 4.80
C LEU A 16 -19.81 9.00 4.41
N SER A 17 -19.01 8.80 5.41
CA SER A 17 -17.73 8.08 5.35
C SER A 17 -17.96 6.77 4.61
N ALA A 18 -17.48 6.67 3.41
CA ALA A 18 -17.74 5.53 2.54
C ALA A 18 -16.56 4.58 2.49
N CYS A 19 -16.36 3.77 3.56
CA CYS A 19 -16.40 2.35 3.26
C CYS A 19 -17.88 1.98 3.23
N LEU A 20 -18.56 2.39 2.20
CA LEU A 20 -19.91 1.97 1.89
C LEU A 20 -19.86 0.54 1.40
N ALA A 21 -19.94 -0.41 2.35
CA ALA A 21 -20.65 -1.63 2.07
C ALA A 21 -22.09 -1.22 1.73
N THR A 22 -22.33 -0.82 0.49
CA THR A 22 -23.68 -0.86 -0.06
C THR A 22 -24.16 -2.29 0.18
N ARG A 23 -25.17 -2.45 1.00
CA ARG A 23 -25.88 -3.74 1.12
C ARG A 23 -26.17 -4.21 -0.30
N VAL A 24 -25.46 -5.26 -0.69
CA VAL A 24 -25.77 -5.95 -1.93
C VAL A 24 -27.16 -6.51 -1.73
N ALA A 25 -28.15 -5.85 -2.33
CA ALA A 25 -29.51 -6.34 -2.39
C ALA A 25 -29.50 -7.58 -3.29
N GLY A 26 -29.34 -8.74 -2.69
CA GLY A 26 -29.25 -10.01 -3.42
C GLY A 26 -28.67 -11.16 -2.63
N GLN A 27 -28.42 -11.00 -1.32
CA GLN A 27 -28.07 -12.13 -0.47
C GLN A 27 -29.21 -13.15 -0.44
N THR A 28 -29.12 -14.16 -1.30
CA THR A 28 -29.85 -15.41 -1.08
C THR A 28 -29.27 -16.00 0.21
N ALA A 29 -30.16 -16.24 1.16
CA ALA A 29 -29.86 -16.62 2.52
C ALA A 29 -28.83 -17.76 2.63
N SER A 30 -27.54 -17.40 2.79
CA SER A 30 -26.65 -18.24 3.57
C SER A 30 -26.99 -17.95 5.03
N SER A 31 -27.09 -18.98 5.85
CA SER A 31 -27.45 -18.87 7.27
C SER A 31 -26.39 -18.16 8.13
N GLU A 32 -25.37 -17.62 7.52
CA GLU A 32 -24.28 -16.89 8.16
C GLU A 32 -24.25 -15.44 7.67
N PRO A 33 -24.42 -14.45 8.55
CA PRO A 33 -24.31 -13.05 8.18
C PRO A 33 -22.86 -12.76 7.73
N SER A 34 -22.69 -12.21 6.53
CA SER A 34 -21.43 -11.57 6.16
C SER A 34 -21.10 -10.50 7.20
N PRO A 35 -19.85 -10.43 7.68
CA PRO A 35 -19.43 -9.43 8.65
C PRO A 35 -19.34 -8.02 8.09
N PHE A 36 -19.80 -7.75 6.87
CA PHE A 36 -19.90 -6.40 6.34
C PHE A 36 -20.71 -5.51 7.30
N SER A 37 -20.03 -5.11 8.35
CA SER A 37 -20.53 -4.15 9.31
C SER A 37 -20.17 -2.77 8.78
N THR A 38 -21.11 -1.83 8.93
CA THR A 38 -20.96 -0.40 8.59
C THR A 38 -19.87 0.35 9.38
N LYS A 39 -18.92 -0.36 10.00
CA LYS A 39 -17.76 0.16 10.72
C LYS A 39 -16.49 -0.41 10.12
N ALA A 40 -16.26 -0.18 8.83
CA ALA A 40 -14.91 -0.26 8.31
C ALA A 40 -14.15 0.94 8.89
N THR A 41 -13.21 0.68 9.77
CA THR A 41 -12.20 1.66 10.15
C THR A 41 -11.06 1.43 9.17
N PRO A 42 -10.60 2.45 8.44
CA PRO A 42 -9.35 2.35 7.71
C PRO A 42 -8.27 1.99 8.73
N GLY A 43 -7.82 0.80 8.71
CA GLY A 43 -6.86 0.30 9.66
C GLY A 43 -5.95 -0.63 8.91
N TYR A 44 -4.88 -0.06 8.32
CA TYR A 44 -3.82 -0.87 7.77
C TYR A 44 -3.14 -1.60 8.91
N ALA A 45 -3.16 -2.92 8.85
CA ALA A 45 -2.28 -3.71 9.66
C ALA A 45 -0.86 -3.47 9.12
N LYS A 46 -0.07 -2.63 9.81
CA LYS A 46 1.37 -2.61 9.55
C LYS A 46 1.88 -4.02 9.68
N ALA A 47 2.21 -4.62 8.55
CA ALA A 47 2.93 -5.87 8.58
C ALA A 47 4.31 -5.59 9.21
N SER A 48 4.62 -6.24 10.32
CA SER A 48 5.95 -6.13 10.91
C SER A 48 6.95 -6.86 10.03
N PRO A 49 8.20 -6.36 9.89
CA PRO A 49 9.26 -7.07 9.19
C PRO A 49 9.42 -8.49 9.73
N ILE A 50 9.58 -9.46 8.85
CA ILE A 50 9.67 -10.86 9.23
C ILE A 50 11.08 -11.38 9.04
N ALA A 51 11.65 -11.95 10.10
CA ALA A 51 12.92 -12.64 10.03
C ALA A 51 12.77 -14.01 9.37
N LEU A 52 13.59 -14.28 8.36
CA LEU A 52 13.66 -15.59 7.73
C LEU A 52 14.02 -16.64 8.79
N GLY A 53 13.22 -17.69 8.93
CA GLY A 53 13.37 -18.73 9.95
C GLY A 53 12.41 -18.62 11.15
N SER A 54 11.62 -17.53 11.26
CA SER A 54 10.58 -17.40 12.29
C SER A 54 9.24 -18.01 11.87
N THR A 55 9.11 -18.50 10.64
CA THR A 55 7.88 -19.08 10.11
C THR A 55 7.71 -20.52 10.56
N ALA A 56 6.63 -20.82 11.26
CA ALA A 56 6.20 -22.21 11.46
C ALA A 56 5.89 -22.84 10.08
N SER A 57 6.44 -24.03 9.85
CA SER A 57 6.18 -24.77 8.61
C SER A 57 4.71 -25.05 8.45
N ALA A 58 4.05 -24.34 7.53
CA ALA A 58 2.61 -24.49 7.22
C ALA A 58 2.34 -25.59 6.18
N ASN A 59 3.30 -26.49 5.91
CA ASN A 59 3.24 -27.51 4.85
C ASN A 59 2.55 -28.82 5.27
N SER A 60 1.66 -28.83 6.24
CA SER A 60 0.80 -30.00 6.46
C SER A 60 -0.60 -29.56 6.78
N ALA A 61 -1.55 -30.14 6.05
CA ALA A 61 -2.97 -30.06 6.23
C ALA A 61 -3.41 -29.33 7.50
N ALA A 62 -4.09 -28.22 7.36
CA ALA A 62 -4.45 -27.22 8.37
C ALA A 62 -5.22 -27.74 9.62
N SER A 63 -5.29 -29.05 9.82
CA SER A 63 -5.85 -29.70 11.00
C SER A 63 -4.79 -29.79 12.10
N GLY A 64 -4.60 -28.72 12.85
CA GLY A 64 -3.70 -28.69 13.98
C GLY A 64 -2.84 -27.45 14.13
N LEU A 65 -2.89 -26.53 13.15
CA LEU A 65 -2.20 -25.23 13.26
C LEU A 65 -2.94 -24.37 14.28
N ILE A 66 -2.27 -23.99 15.36
CA ILE A 66 -2.73 -22.96 16.27
C ILE A 66 -2.05 -21.65 15.88
N LEU A 67 -2.84 -20.73 15.35
CA LEU A 67 -2.37 -19.38 15.08
C LEU A 67 -2.25 -18.63 16.40
N THR A 68 -1.12 -17.99 16.63
CA THR A 68 -0.90 -17.21 17.84
C THR A 68 -1.21 -15.74 17.53
N PHE A 69 -2.06 -15.14 18.33
CA PHE A 69 -2.29 -13.71 18.30
C PHE A 69 -0.93 -13.03 18.56
N PRO A 70 -0.49 -12.06 17.74
CA PRO A 70 0.79 -11.41 17.97
C PRO A 70 0.74 -10.70 19.33
N LEU A 71 1.33 -11.34 20.34
CA LEU A 71 1.62 -10.70 21.62
C LEU A 71 2.76 -9.73 21.35
N ASN A 72 2.46 -8.47 21.29
CA ASN A 72 3.37 -7.39 20.94
C ASN A 72 3.91 -7.53 19.50
N ALA A 73 3.25 -6.92 18.54
CA ALA A 73 3.98 -6.20 17.54
C ALA A 73 4.83 -5.15 18.29
N THR A 74 5.90 -5.61 18.91
CA THR A 74 7.07 -4.76 19.00
C THR A 74 7.33 -4.47 17.55
N THR A 75 6.86 -3.34 17.08
CA THR A 75 7.45 -2.67 15.95
C THR A 75 8.92 -2.80 16.21
N SER A 76 9.57 -3.78 15.61
CA SER A 76 11.01 -3.76 15.45
C SER A 76 11.17 -2.52 14.60
N ARG A 77 11.23 -1.39 15.26
CA ARG A 77 11.79 -0.19 14.71
C ARG A 77 13.22 -0.62 14.39
N GLU A 78 13.43 -1.23 13.25
CA GLU A 78 14.70 -1.09 12.59
C GLU A 78 14.74 0.38 12.20
N ILE A 79 15.04 1.17 13.22
CA ILE A 79 15.46 2.51 13.00
C ILE A 79 16.72 2.32 12.17
N PHE A 80 16.64 2.64 10.87
CA PHE A 80 17.81 3.19 10.23
C PHE A 80 18.13 4.44 11.03
N THR A 81 18.74 4.25 12.20
CA THR A 81 19.36 5.38 12.85
C THR A 81 20.36 5.83 11.81
N THR A 82 20.14 7.02 11.30
CA THR A 82 21.06 7.72 10.41
C THR A 82 22.52 7.61 10.88
N SER A 83 22.75 7.33 12.15
CA SER A 83 24.05 7.02 12.75
C SER A 83 24.73 5.76 12.20
N ASN A 84 24.01 4.76 11.74
CA ASN A 84 24.63 3.51 11.26
C ASN A 84 24.71 3.44 9.73
N SER A 85 23.88 4.20 9.00
CA SER A 85 23.90 4.17 7.54
C SER A 85 24.63 5.34 6.92
N VAL A 86 24.76 6.45 7.62
CA VAL A 86 25.52 7.62 7.19
C VAL A 86 26.77 7.74 8.05
N ALA A 87 27.82 7.05 7.66
CA ALA A 87 29.12 7.26 8.28
C ALA A 87 29.47 8.74 8.26
N GLY A 88 29.48 9.39 9.43
CA GLY A 88 30.24 10.57 9.68
C GLY A 88 29.57 11.92 9.48
N GLY A 89 28.32 12.09 9.85
CA GLY A 89 27.75 13.42 10.06
C GLY A 89 27.29 13.57 11.50
N ASN A 90 28.09 14.10 12.39
CA ASN A 90 27.58 14.65 13.66
C ASN A 90 26.47 15.64 13.33
N ALA A 91 25.23 15.32 13.71
CA ALA A 91 24.17 16.30 13.79
C ALA A 91 24.53 17.31 14.89
N ALA A 92 25.52 18.13 14.65
CA ALA A 92 25.76 19.31 15.43
C ALA A 92 24.72 20.33 15.05
N ASN A 93 23.88 20.62 16.01
CA ASN A 93 23.00 21.77 16.09
C ASN A 93 23.69 23.00 15.52
N THR A 94 23.39 23.38 14.28
CA THR A 94 23.78 24.69 13.73
C THR A 94 22.52 25.43 13.31
N ASN A 95 21.98 26.16 14.26
CA ASN A 95 21.15 27.34 14.00
C ASN A 95 21.98 28.34 13.17
N ALA A 96 21.85 28.35 11.87
CA ALA A 96 22.07 29.51 10.98
C ALA A 96 21.85 29.09 9.53
N GLY A 97 20.64 29.19 9.03
CA GLY A 97 20.37 29.15 7.61
C GLY A 97 20.68 30.51 6.97
N PRO A 98 21.38 30.59 5.84
CA PRO A 98 21.39 31.80 5.07
C PRO A 98 20.04 31.95 4.36
N LYS A 99 19.43 33.13 4.54
CA LYS A 99 18.34 33.61 3.69
C LYS A 99 18.88 33.86 2.30
N GLY A 100 18.48 33.13 1.31
CA GLY A 100 18.86 33.44 -0.06
C GLY A 100 18.18 32.49 -1.05
N ALA A 101 17.37 33.09 -1.90
CA ALA A 101 16.79 32.59 -3.14
C ALA A 101 15.76 31.47 -3.03
N ALA A 102 14.54 31.82 -3.45
CA ALA A 102 13.45 30.89 -3.73
C ALA A 102 13.84 30.00 -4.94
N GLY A 103 14.44 28.89 -4.64
CA GLY A 103 14.58 27.73 -5.51
C GLY A 103 13.99 26.57 -4.73
N ASN A 104 13.24 25.72 -5.39
CA ASN A 104 12.65 24.51 -4.83
C ASN A 104 13.75 23.67 -4.15
N ASN A 105 13.88 23.81 -2.84
CA ASN A 105 14.95 23.21 -2.06
C ASN A 105 14.46 21.98 -1.29
N HIS A 106 13.66 21.12 -1.94
CA HIS A 106 13.24 19.88 -1.28
C HIS A 106 14.42 18.99 -0.92
N ASP A 107 15.53 19.09 -1.66
CA ASP A 107 16.66 18.16 -1.56
C ASP A 107 17.89 18.72 -0.84
N ASN A 108 17.87 19.96 -0.34
CA ASN A 108 19.04 20.62 0.21
C ASN A 108 18.96 20.89 1.71
N PHE A 109 18.34 19.98 2.48
CA PHE A 109 18.38 20.14 3.92
C PHE A 109 19.63 19.51 4.52
N GLY A 110 20.55 20.36 4.86
CA GLY A 110 21.46 20.19 5.96
C GLY A 110 22.37 18.96 5.94
N GLY A 111 22.85 18.55 4.79
CA GLY A 111 24.02 17.70 4.78
C GLY A 111 23.79 16.19 4.91
N ILE A 112 22.58 15.69 4.66
CA ILE A 112 22.40 14.27 4.32
C ILE A 112 22.67 14.16 2.81
N PRO A 113 23.81 13.61 2.39
CA PRO A 113 24.09 13.50 0.97
C PRO A 113 23.09 12.54 0.34
N HIS A 114 22.43 12.95 -0.76
CA HIS A 114 21.76 12.04 -1.66
C HIS A 114 22.72 10.91 -2.02
N ARG A 115 22.27 9.68 -1.90
CA ARG A 115 23.05 8.54 -2.36
C ARG A 115 22.51 8.11 -3.70
N PRO A 116 23.38 7.99 -4.71
CA PRO A 116 22.99 7.38 -5.98
C PRO A 116 22.33 6.04 -5.73
N GLY A 117 21.31 5.70 -6.47
CA GLY A 117 20.69 4.39 -6.45
C GLY A 117 21.75 3.32 -6.53
N GLY A 118 21.78 2.45 -5.53
CA GLY A 118 22.80 1.44 -5.38
C GLY A 118 22.76 0.79 -4.01
N ASN A 119 23.72 -0.07 -3.74
CA ASN A 119 23.78 -0.80 -2.48
C ASN A 119 23.94 0.15 -1.28
N ILE A 120 22.95 0.19 -0.41
CA ILE A 120 23.13 0.76 0.93
C ILE A 120 24.16 -0.11 1.65
N PRO A 121 25.26 0.46 2.19
CA PRO A 121 26.29 -0.34 2.83
C PRO A 121 25.72 -1.26 3.91
N GLY A 122 26.05 -2.56 3.84
CA GLY A 122 25.55 -3.56 4.75
C GLY A 122 24.20 -4.18 4.42
N LEU A 123 23.53 -3.71 3.35
CA LEU A 123 22.28 -4.29 2.85
C LEU A 123 22.47 -4.87 1.45
N LEU A 124 21.74 -5.94 1.19
CA LEU A 124 21.55 -6.52 -0.13
C LEU A 124 20.07 -6.41 -0.47
N THR A 125 19.73 -5.48 -1.37
CA THR A 125 18.36 -5.13 -1.72
C THR A 125 18.30 -4.49 -3.11
N VAL A 126 17.10 -4.10 -3.58
CA VAL A 126 16.91 -3.32 -4.81
C VAL A 126 17.71 -2.00 -4.75
N PRO A 127 18.06 -1.39 -5.90
CA PRO A 127 18.65 -0.05 -5.92
C PRO A 127 17.80 0.96 -5.17
N MET A 128 18.42 1.77 -4.32
CA MET A 128 17.74 2.75 -3.48
C MET A 128 18.56 4.04 -3.38
N PHE A 129 17.88 5.16 -3.19
CA PHE A 129 18.48 6.42 -2.82
C PHE A 129 17.92 6.90 -1.49
N ALA A 130 18.63 7.81 -0.85
CA ALA A 130 18.22 8.40 0.41
C ALA A 130 18.22 9.92 0.31
N GLY A 131 17.26 10.56 0.94
CA GLY A 131 17.15 11.99 1.07
C GLY A 131 16.57 12.39 2.42
N ALA A 132 16.25 13.65 2.57
CA ALA A 132 15.55 14.16 3.73
C ALA A 132 14.79 15.44 3.37
N PHE A 133 13.70 15.70 4.05
CA PHE A 133 12.97 16.95 3.96
C PHE A 133 12.79 17.60 5.34
N ALA A 134 12.51 18.90 5.35
CA ALA A 134 12.09 19.60 6.54
C ALA A 134 10.61 19.91 6.48
N ALA A 135 9.88 19.55 7.55
CA ALA A 135 8.47 19.88 7.60
C ALA A 135 8.25 21.37 7.87
N GLU A 136 7.34 21.97 7.11
CA GLU A 136 7.05 23.40 7.15
C GLU A 136 5.87 23.79 8.05
N GLY A 137 5.14 22.84 8.57
CA GLY A 137 3.92 23.03 9.37
C GLY A 137 4.07 23.78 10.71
N GLY A 138 5.18 24.53 10.89
CA GLY A 138 5.46 25.38 12.04
C GLY A 138 6.19 24.67 13.19
N PRO A 139 6.42 25.36 14.32
CA PRO A 139 7.25 24.86 15.44
C PRO A 139 6.74 23.58 16.09
N SER A 140 5.48 23.25 15.89
CA SER A 140 4.87 22.03 16.43
C SER A 140 5.14 20.78 15.61
N VAL A 141 5.63 20.95 14.39
CA VAL A 141 5.86 19.90 13.40
C VAL A 141 7.32 19.86 12.94
N GLY A 142 8.11 20.88 13.33
CA GLY A 142 9.48 21.07 12.87
C GLY A 142 10.39 19.88 13.13
N GLY A 143 11.16 19.51 12.13
CA GLY A 143 12.14 18.44 12.15
C GLY A 143 12.69 18.16 10.75
N VAL A 144 13.77 17.40 10.70
CA VAL A 144 14.29 16.84 9.45
C VAL A 144 13.88 15.37 9.43
N PHE A 145 13.26 14.96 8.36
CA PHE A 145 12.70 13.62 8.16
C PHE A 145 13.46 12.93 7.04
N PRO A 146 14.32 11.97 7.36
CA PRO A 146 15.02 11.18 6.36
C PRO A 146 14.08 10.17 5.72
N TYR A 147 14.27 9.92 4.42
CA TYR A 147 13.58 8.88 3.67
C TYR A 147 14.56 8.03 2.87
N ILE A 148 14.12 6.84 2.51
CA ILE A 148 14.78 5.96 1.57
C ILE A 148 13.73 5.51 0.56
N MET A 149 14.03 5.65 -0.73
CA MET A 149 13.14 5.30 -1.83
C MET A 149 13.83 4.37 -2.81
N ILE A 150 13.04 3.60 -3.55
CA ILE A 150 13.55 2.72 -4.60
C ILE A 150 13.88 3.56 -5.84
N GLY A 151 15.02 3.28 -6.46
CA GLY A 151 15.48 3.94 -7.68
C GLY A 151 16.86 4.55 -7.56
N ASN A 152 17.25 5.32 -8.58
CA ASN A 152 18.42 6.17 -8.56
C ASN A 152 18.10 7.52 -7.90
N ASP A 153 19.13 8.22 -7.46
CA ASP A 153 18.98 9.61 -7.01
C ASP A 153 18.44 10.51 -8.15
N PRO A 154 17.32 11.21 -7.95
CA PRO A 154 16.72 12.07 -8.97
C PRO A 154 17.66 13.16 -9.50
N LEU A 155 18.59 13.64 -8.67
CA LEU A 155 19.60 14.64 -9.09
C LEU A 155 20.65 14.07 -10.06
N LEU A 156 20.92 12.79 -9.97
CA LEU A 156 21.89 12.11 -10.85
C LEU A 156 21.25 11.60 -12.14
N GLY A 157 19.93 11.51 -12.16
CA GLY A 157 19.20 10.98 -13.30
C GLY A 157 19.43 9.49 -13.56
N GLY A 158 19.12 9.08 -14.79
CA GLY A 158 19.27 7.68 -15.23
C GLY A 158 18.02 6.84 -14.99
N ARG A 159 17.97 5.70 -15.65
CA ARG A 159 16.85 4.79 -15.63
C ARG A 159 17.17 3.58 -14.76
N THR A 160 16.37 3.33 -13.74
CA THR A 160 16.43 2.15 -12.89
C THR A 160 15.36 1.16 -13.35
N ARG A 161 15.75 -0.04 -13.72
CA ARG A 161 14.83 -1.13 -14.08
C ARG A 161 14.91 -2.22 -13.04
N ILE A 162 13.79 -2.52 -12.41
CA ILE A 162 13.67 -3.46 -11.32
C ILE A 162 12.78 -4.62 -11.76
N PRO A 163 13.25 -5.87 -11.70
CA PRO A 163 12.37 -7.01 -11.92
C PRO A 163 11.21 -7.00 -10.92
N ALA A 164 9.98 -7.10 -11.39
CA ALA A 164 8.82 -7.36 -10.55
C ALA A 164 8.48 -8.84 -10.64
N LYS A 165 8.77 -9.59 -9.59
CA LYS A 165 8.58 -11.04 -9.52
C LYS A 165 7.24 -11.36 -8.88
N ILE A 166 6.33 -11.92 -9.66
CA ILE A 166 4.92 -12.07 -9.30
C ILE A 166 4.59 -13.54 -9.07
N THR A 167 4.03 -13.85 -7.91
CA THR A 167 3.34 -15.11 -7.63
C THR A 167 1.84 -14.84 -7.70
N THR A 168 1.13 -15.52 -8.60
CA THR A 168 -0.33 -15.48 -8.66
C THR A 168 -0.91 -16.61 -7.82
N VAL A 169 -1.90 -16.29 -6.99
CA VAL A 169 -2.48 -17.20 -6.01
C VAL A 169 -3.92 -17.52 -6.39
N SER A 170 -4.21 -18.80 -6.59
CA SER A 170 -5.56 -19.33 -6.67
C SER A 170 -5.95 -19.92 -5.30
N LEU A 171 -7.24 -19.94 -4.98
CA LEU A 171 -7.71 -20.44 -3.71
C LEU A 171 -8.54 -21.72 -3.89
N ASN A 172 -8.36 -22.66 -2.98
CA ASN A 172 -9.22 -23.81 -2.80
C ASN A 172 -9.89 -23.71 -1.43
N LEU A 173 -11.16 -23.34 -1.39
CA LEU A 173 -11.92 -23.12 -0.17
C LEU A 173 -12.48 -24.46 0.35
N LEU A 174 -11.97 -24.92 1.47
CA LEU A 174 -12.41 -26.18 2.09
C LEU A 174 -13.72 -26.00 2.87
N ASN A 175 -14.70 -26.88 2.61
CA ASN A 175 -16.01 -26.81 3.25
C ASN A 175 -16.75 -25.49 2.99
N VAL A 176 -16.72 -25.04 1.75
CA VAL A 176 -17.42 -23.83 1.31
C VAL A 176 -18.93 -23.97 1.51
N PRO A 177 -19.67 -22.91 1.89
CA PRO A 177 -21.13 -22.95 1.95
C PRO A 177 -21.77 -23.26 0.60
N ALA A 178 -22.96 -23.85 0.63
CA ALA A 178 -23.71 -24.13 -0.59
C ALA A 178 -23.98 -22.84 -1.38
N GLY A 179 -23.81 -22.89 -2.69
CA GLY A 179 -24.02 -21.75 -3.60
C GLY A 179 -22.76 -20.92 -3.89
N PHE A 180 -21.62 -21.29 -3.33
CA PHE A 180 -20.33 -20.64 -3.61
C PHE A 180 -19.34 -21.61 -4.23
N SER A 181 -18.36 -21.05 -4.96
CA SER A 181 -17.31 -21.82 -5.62
C SER A 181 -16.26 -22.28 -4.62
N ALA A 182 -15.93 -23.57 -4.62
CA ALA A 182 -14.82 -24.09 -3.83
C ALA A 182 -13.46 -23.66 -4.42
N SER A 183 -13.38 -23.46 -5.73
CA SER A 183 -12.16 -23.06 -6.43
C SER A 183 -12.29 -21.64 -6.93
N VAL A 184 -11.33 -20.76 -6.55
CA VAL A 184 -11.25 -19.36 -6.96
C VAL A 184 -9.91 -19.17 -7.67
N PRO A 185 -9.88 -19.38 -9.00
CA PRO A 185 -8.66 -19.25 -9.77
C PRO A 185 -8.25 -17.79 -9.93
N PHE A 186 -6.95 -17.54 -9.97
CA PHE A 186 -6.44 -16.24 -10.41
C PHE A 186 -6.43 -16.22 -11.96
N SER A 187 -7.39 -15.54 -12.55
CA SER A 187 -7.60 -15.48 -14.00
C SER A 187 -7.24 -14.13 -14.64
N PHE A 188 -6.61 -13.24 -13.88
CA PHE A 188 -6.37 -11.84 -14.26
C PHE A 188 -4.89 -11.55 -14.56
N GLU A 189 -4.11 -12.58 -14.84
CA GLU A 189 -2.65 -12.48 -14.95
C GLU A 189 -2.21 -11.53 -16.08
N ASP A 190 -2.78 -11.69 -17.27
CA ASP A 190 -2.49 -10.81 -18.40
C ASP A 190 -2.92 -9.36 -18.09
N LEU A 191 -4.11 -9.17 -17.50
CA LEU A 191 -4.59 -7.84 -17.11
C LEU A 191 -3.73 -7.21 -16.00
N LEU A 192 -3.18 -8.03 -15.11
CA LEU A 192 -2.29 -7.57 -14.05
C LEU A 192 -0.97 -7.06 -14.66
N THR A 193 -0.33 -7.87 -15.50
CA THR A 193 0.98 -7.56 -16.11
C THR A 193 0.91 -6.47 -17.17
N ASP A 194 -0.22 -6.37 -17.88
CA ASP A 194 -0.47 -5.35 -18.91
C ASP A 194 -1.07 -4.05 -18.29
N SER A 195 -1.06 -3.92 -16.96
CA SER A 195 -1.61 -2.76 -16.25
C SER A 195 -0.65 -1.56 -16.23
N PRO A 196 -1.15 -0.35 -15.90
CA PRO A 196 -0.32 0.86 -15.80
C PRO A 196 0.83 0.76 -14.77
N ASN A 197 0.80 -0.20 -13.86
CA ASN A 197 1.91 -0.45 -12.95
C ASN A 197 3.16 -0.94 -13.67
N PHE A 198 2.98 -1.60 -14.83
CA PHE A 198 4.06 -2.24 -15.57
C PHE A 198 4.15 -1.78 -17.03
N GLU A 199 3.07 -1.27 -17.60
CA GLU A 199 3.01 -0.72 -18.94
C GLU A 199 2.97 0.81 -18.90
N GLU A 200 3.56 1.43 -19.93
CA GLU A 200 3.58 2.88 -20.04
C GLU A 200 2.19 3.42 -20.40
N ALA A 201 1.75 4.46 -19.71
CA ALA A 201 0.47 5.12 -19.93
C ALA A 201 0.61 6.63 -19.97
N ASP A 202 -0.38 7.31 -20.54
CA ASP A 202 -0.43 8.75 -20.60
C ASP A 202 -1.03 9.31 -19.32
N TYR A 203 -0.32 10.22 -18.68
CA TYR A 203 -0.76 10.95 -17.49
C TYR A 203 -0.86 12.45 -17.78
N THR A 204 -1.49 13.18 -16.87
CA THR A 204 -1.71 14.64 -17.00
C THR A 204 -0.43 15.45 -17.16
N SER A 205 0.73 14.90 -16.79
CA SER A 205 2.05 15.50 -17.01
C SER A 205 2.52 15.47 -18.47
N GLY A 206 1.81 14.74 -19.34
CA GLY A 206 2.19 14.56 -20.75
C GLY A 206 3.33 13.56 -20.98
N HIS A 207 3.71 12.79 -19.97
CA HIS A 207 4.69 11.72 -20.09
C HIS A 207 3.99 10.37 -20.29
N HIS A 208 4.55 9.54 -21.16
CA HIS A 208 4.15 8.16 -21.41
C HIS A 208 5.09 7.26 -20.61
N ILE A 209 4.69 6.86 -19.42
CA ILE A 209 5.50 6.19 -18.40
C ILE A 209 4.65 5.26 -17.52
N GLN A 210 5.29 4.43 -16.69
CA GLN A 210 4.60 3.59 -15.73
C GLN A 210 4.03 4.41 -14.56
N PHE A 211 3.00 3.88 -13.89
CA PHE A 211 2.30 4.55 -12.81
C PHE A 211 3.23 4.96 -11.65
N GLY A 212 4.01 4.04 -11.09
CA GLY A 212 4.92 4.34 -9.98
C GLY A 212 6.00 5.36 -10.35
N ASP A 213 6.54 5.27 -11.59
CA ASP A 213 7.47 6.26 -12.13
C ASP A 213 6.81 7.65 -12.24
N ALA A 214 5.54 7.69 -12.66
CA ALA A 214 4.79 8.94 -12.76
C ALA A 214 4.60 9.62 -11.39
N VAL A 215 4.31 8.86 -10.35
CA VAL A 215 4.18 9.35 -8.97
C VAL A 215 5.52 9.90 -8.46
N GLN A 216 6.59 9.10 -8.51
CA GLN A 216 7.92 9.56 -8.07
C GLN A 216 8.40 10.79 -8.85
N ARG A 217 8.16 10.85 -10.17
CA ARG A 217 8.52 12.02 -10.98
C ARG A 217 7.69 13.25 -10.60
N ALA A 218 6.44 13.09 -10.16
CA ALA A 218 5.65 14.20 -9.64
C ALA A 218 6.20 14.73 -8.31
N GLU A 219 6.72 13.86 -7.46
CA GLU A 219 7.36 14.25 -6.19
C GLU A 219 8.66 15.04 -6.41
N PHE A 220 9.46 14.63 -7.39
CA PHE A 220 10.77 15.25 -7.66
C PHE A 220 10.77 16.18 -8.88
N PHE A 221 9.60 16.67 -9.30
CA PHE A 221 9.42 17.46 -10.54
C PHE A 221 10.33 18.70 -10.65
N GLY A 222 10.73 19.26 -9.51
CA GLY A 222 11.59 20.44 -9.47
C GLY A 222 13.09 20.13 -9.50
N THR A 223 13.49 18.88 -9.33
CA THR A 223 14.89 18.50 -9.10
C THR A 223 15.38 17.38 -10.00
N MET A 224 14.49 16.53 -10.48
CA MET A 224 14.86 15.39 -11.34
C MET A 224 15.31 15.81 -12.72
N GLY A 225 16.24 15.05 -13.31
CA GLY A 225 16.56 15.14 -14.73
C GLY A 225 15.49 14.47 -15.61
N ASP A 226 15.38 14.90 -16.88
CA ASP A 226 14.39 14.36 -17.83
C ASP A 226 14.51 12.84 -18.04
N ASN A 227 15.71 12.30 -17.89
CA ASN A 227 16.03 10.90 -18.07
C ASN A 227 15.95 10.08 -16.79
N TRP A 228 15.46 10.62 -15.69
CA TRP A 228 15.29 9.90 -14.44
C TRP A 228 14.00 9.09 -14.46
N HIS A 229 14.11 7.78 -14.25
CA HIS A 229 12.98 6.84 -14.26
C HIS A 229 13.21 5.70 -13.31
N THR A 230 12.14 5.24 -12.67
CA THR A 230 12.08 3.99 -11.90
C THR A 230 11.00 3.09 -12.50
N GLU A 231 11.43 2.01 -13.15
CA GLU A 231 10.54 1.13 -13.91
C GLU A 231 10.52 -0.29 -13.35
N LEU A 232 9.35 -0.90 -13.35
CA LEU A 232 9.14 -2.29 -12.96
C LEU A 232 8.99 -3.17 -14.21
N ASN A 233 9.70 -4.30 -14.24
CA ASN A 233 9.62 -5.26 -15.34
C ASN A 233 8.91 -6.53 -14.83
N PRO A 234 7.62 -6.76 -15.19
CA PRO A 234 6.82 -7.84 -14.62
C PRO A 234 7.25 -9.20 -15.13
N ASN A 235 7.25 -10.17 -14.23
CA ASN A 235 7.48 -11.58 -14.56
C ASN A 235 6.70 -12.47 -13.59
N VAL A 236 5.71 -13.18 -14.09
CA VAL A 236 4.99 -14.18 -13.30
C VAL A 236 5.86 -15.42 -13.16
N ILE A 237 6.46 -15.57 -11.98
CA ILE A 237 7.45 -16.61 -11.70
C ILE A 237 6.85 -17.86 -11.07
N SER A 238 5.65 -17.73 -10.47
CA SER A 238 4.99 -18.82 -9.75
C SER A 238 3.47 -18.69 -9.83
N ARG A 239 2.79 -19.84 -9.94
CA ARG A 239 1.33 -19.95 -9.90
C ARG A 239 0.99 -21.01 -8.89
N VAL A 240 0.35 -20.63 -7.79
CA VAL A 240 0.09 -21.54 -6.68
C VAL A 240 -1.40 -21.63 -6.38
N THR A 241 -1.82 -22.77 -5.87
CA THR A 241 -3.15 -22.93 -5.29
C THR A 241 -3.01 -23.17 -3.80
N ILE A 242 -3.70 -22.37 -2.99
CA ILE A 242 -3.64 -22.44 -1.53
C ILE A 242 -4.96 -22.97 -0.98
N ASP A 243 -4.88 -23.99 -0.15
CA ASP A 243 -6.03 -24.55 0.56
C ASP A 243 -6.38 -23.65 1.76
N ILE A 244 -7.63 -23.17 1.79
CA ILE A 244 -8.15 -22.33 2.88
C ILE A 244 -9.13 -23.16 3.71
N PRO A 245 -8.79 -23.57 4.94
CA PRO A 245 -9.70 -24.31 5.82
C PRO A 245 -10.86 -23.41 6.27
N ARG A 246 -12.03 -23.99 6.51
CA ARG A 246 -13.22 -23.23 6.95
C ARG A 246 -13.07 -22.56 8.31
N SER A 247 -12.28 -23.15 9.19
CA SER A 247 -11.99 -22.61 10.52
C SER A 247 -10.57 -22.96 10.94
N VAL A 248 -10.01 -22.16 11.82
CA VAL A 248 -8.71 -22.35 12.44
C VAL A 248 -8.79 -22.16 13.94
N GLN A 249 -7.80 -22.70 14.67
CA GLN A 249 -7.64 -22.42 16.08
C GLN A 249 -6.73 -21.22 16.28
N VAL A 250 -7.12 -20.30 17.15
CA VAL A 250 -6.36 -19.11 17.48
C VAL A 250 -6.12 -19.09 18.98
N GLN A 251 -4.86 -18.96 19.39
CA GLN A 251 -4.49 -18.70 20.78
C GLN A 251 -4.61 -17.20 21.05
N LEU A 252 -5.50 -16.85 21.96
CA LEU A 252 -5.74 -15.48 22.37
C LEU A 252 -4.66 -14.97 23.35
N PRO A 253 -4.57 -13.66 23.60
CA PRO A 253 -3.59 -13.08 24.52
C PRO A 253 -3.67 -13.59 25.96
N ASP A 254 -4.83 -14.05 26.42
CA ASP A 254 -5.03 -14.65 27.73
C ASP A 254 -4.60 -16.14 27.82
N GLY A 255 -4.09 -16.69 26.71
CA GLY A 255 -3.66 -18.06 26.57
C GLY A 255 -4.77 -19.07 26.23
N SER A 256 -6.03 -18.63 26.18
CA SER A 256 -7.13 -19.48 25.73
C SER A 256 -7.04 -19.77 24.23
N VAL A 257 -7.57 -20.90 23.81
CA VAL A 257 -7.65 -21.29 22.39
C VAL A 257 -9.10 -21.32 21.95
N VAL A 258 -9.39 -20.56 20.91
CA VAL A 258 -10.75 -20.48 20.33
C VAL A 258 -10.73 -20.96 18.88
N THR A 259 -11.84 -21.52 18.42
CA THR A 259 -12.04 -21.81 17.01
C THR A 259 -12.66 -20.59 16.33
N VAL A 260 -12.01 -20.07 15.31
CA VAL A 260 -12.44 -18.90 14.55
C VAL A 260 -12.72 -19.32 13.11
N GLN A 261 -13.78 -18.78 12.53
CA GLN A 261 -14.03 -18.91 11.11
C GLN A 261 -12.92 -18.19 10.34
N SER A 262 -12.29 -18.91 9.42
CA SER A 262 -11.10 -18.39 8.74
C SER A 262 -11.43 -17.58 7.50
N TYR A 263 -12.60 -17.78 6.89
CA TYR A 263 -13.04 -17.01 5.74
C TYR A 263 -14.56 -16.88 5.69
N PHE A 264 -15.01 -15.80 5.09
CA PHE A 264 -16.39 -15.61 4.63
C PHE A 264 -16.36 -15.48 3.11
N VAL A 265 -17.48 -15.79 2.47
CA VAL A 265 -17.68 -15.61 1.03
C VAL A 265 -18.92 -14.80 0.79
N GLY A 266 -18.90 -13.96 -0.21
CA GLY A 266 -20.02 -13.12 -0.60
C GLY A 266 -20.13 -12.98 -2.10
N HIS A 267 -21.26 -12.44 -2.57
CA HIS A 267 -21.45 -12.06 -3.96
C HIS A 267 -21.72 -10.56 -4.05
N ALA A 268 -21.09 -9.91 -5.02
CA ALA A 268 -21.51 -8.59 -5.48
C ALA A 268 -22.89 -8.67 -6.15
N ALA A 269 -23.47 -7.51 -6.46
CA ALA A 269 -24.78 -7.43 -7.10
C ALA A 269 -24.85 -8.10 -8.47
N ASP A 270 -23.74 -8.17 -9.17
CA ASP A 270 -23.60 -8.83 -10.49
C ASP A 270 -23.27 -10.34 -10.38
N GLY A 271 -23.16 -10.87 -9.16
CA GLY A 271 -22.83 -12.26 -8.90
C GLY A 271 -21.33 -12.55 -8.76
N THR A 272 -20.45 -11.55 -8.85
CA THR A 272 -19.00 -11.72 -8.64
C THR A 272 -18.72 -12.16 -7.21
N GLU A 273 -18.01 -13.28 -7.05
CA GLU A 273 -17.63 -13.81 -5.74
C GLU A 273 -16.42 -13.07 -5.16
N PHE A 274 -16.43 -12.89 -3.84
CA PHE A 274 -15.29 -12.39 -3.09
C PHE A 274 -15.10 -13.16 -1.78
N ILE A 275 -13.91 -13.08 -1.22
CA ILE A 275 -13.50 -13.76 0.00
C ILE A 275 -13.02 -12.73 1.01
N GLU A 276 -13.61 -12.76 2.20
CA GLU A 276 -13.01 -12.12 3.37
C GLU A 276 -12.21 -13.20 4.12
N LEU A 277 -10.90 -13.01 4.23
CA LEU A 277 -9.98 -13.98 4.81
C LEU A 277 -9.40 -13.44 6.12
N LEU A 278 -9.36 -14.28 7.16
CA LEU A 278 -8.76 -13.91 8.44
C LEU A 278 -7.30 -13.54 8.26
N ASP A 279 -6.91 -12.33 8.67
CA ASP A 279 -5.57 -11.77 8.54
C ASP A 279 -4.47 -12.64 9.16
N LEU A 280 -4.73 -13.25 10.31
CA LEU A 280 -3.79 -14.18 10.97
C LEU A 280 -3.49 -15.41 10.11
N LEU A 281 -4.52 -16.00 9.51
CA LEU A 281 -4.32 -17.14 8.60
C LEU A 281 -3.64 -16.69 7.32
N PHE A 282 -4.13 -15.60 6.73
CA PHE A 282 -3.53 -15.03 5.53
C PHE A 282 -2.03 -14.80 5.71
N ASN A 283 -1.61 -14.13 6.79
CA ASN A 283 -0.20 -13.89 7.08
C ASN A 283 0.61 -15.18 7.12
N ALA A 284 0.11 -16.22 7.80
CA ALA A 284 0.79 -17.51 7.84
C ALA A 284 0.96 -18.14 6.45
N LEU A 285 -0.08 -18.07 5.59
CA LEU A 285 -0.06 -18.62 4.24
C LEU A 285 0.83 -17.78 3.31
N PHE A 286 0.68 -16.47 3.35
CA PHE A 286 1.44 -15.52 2.55
C PHE A 286 2.95 -15.67 2.78
N PHE A 287 3.38 -15.62 4.05
CA PHE A 287 4.81 -15.70 4.39
C PHE A 287 5.38 -17.08 4.13
N ASN A 288 4.60 -18.15 4.34
CA ASN A 288 5.05 -19.48 3.97
C ASN A 288 5.34 -19.58 2.47
N GLN A 289 4.44 -19.04 1.63
CA GLN A 289 4.65 -19.01 0.20
C GLN A 289 5.85 -18.12 -0.18
N ALA A 290 5.99 -16.94 0.42
CA ALA A 290 7.12 -16.05 0.18
C ALA A 290 8.47 -16.73 0.53
N VAL A 291 8.54 -17.44 1.66
CA VAL A 291 9.74 -18.21 2.03
C VAL A 291 10.01 -19.35 1.05
N ASN A 292 8.98 -20.04 0.58
CA ASN A 292 9.15 -21.07 -0.45
C ASN A 292 9.72 -20.47 -1.74
N ASP A 293 9.23 -19.30 -2.16
CA ASP A 293 9.71 -18.61 -3.35
C ASP A 293 11.15 -18.08 -3.17
N ILE A 294 11.51 -17.61 -1.97
CA ILE A 294 12.90 -17.25 -1.64
C ILE A 294 13.81 -18.47 -1.72
N ASN A 295 13.44 -19.58 -1.11
CA ASN A 295 14.22 -20.81 -1.10
C ASN A 295 14.38 -21.42 -2.51
N ALA A 296 13.38 -21.24 -3.37
CA ALA A 296 13.43 -21.63 -4.78
C ALA A 296 14.20 -20.63 -5.66
N ASN A 297 14.69 -19.54 -5.12
CA ASN A 297 15.28 -18.41 -5.84
C ASN A 297 14.34 -17.78 -6.87
N ASN A 298 13.04 -17.92 -6.65
CA ASN A 298 11.99 -17.22 -7.36
C ASN A 298 11.96 -15.75 -6.91
N TYR A 299 11.89 -15.48 -5.61
CA TYR A 299 12.06 -14.15 -5.04
C TYR A 299 13.52 -13.85 -4.81
N THR A 300 13.95 -12.64 -5.18
CA THR A 300 15.33 -12.20 -5.04
C THR A 300 15.41 -10.81 -4.42
N THR A 301 16.56 -10.49 -3.85
CA THR A 301 16.78 -9.21 -3.18
C THR A 301 16.89 -8.03 -4.14
N ASP A 302 17.19 -8.26 -5.39
CA ASP A 302 17.29 -7.25 -6.45
C ASP A 302 15.99 -7.03 -7.22
N ALA A 303 14.87 -7.57 -6.71
CA ALA A 303 13.55 -7.49 -7.30
C ALA A 303 12.50 -6.93 -6.32
N PHE A 304 11.46 -6.33 -6.86
CA PHE A 304 10.20 -6.13 -6.16
C PHE A 304 9.38 -7.41 -6.28
N ASN A 305 9.14 -8.08 -5.16
CA ASN A 305 8.47 -9.36 -5.12
C ASN A 305 7.02 -9.17 -4.70
N MET A 306 6.07 -9.86 -5.30
CA MET A 306 4.66 -9.66 -4.98
C MET A 306 3.82 -10.93 -5.09
N GLN A 307 2.75 -10.98 -4.30
CA GLN A 307 1.69 -11.96 -4.46
C GLN A 307 0.39 -11.26 -4.83
N ALA A 308 -0.23 -11.71 -5.92
CA ALA A 308 -1.54 -11.25 -6.36
C ALA A 308 -2.60 -12.31 -6.06
N TRP A 309 -3.66 -11.91 -5.33
CA TRP A 309 -4.75 -12.77 -4.87
C TRP A 309 -6.07 -12.33 -5.51
N PRO A 310 -7.01 -13.23 -5.84
CA PRO A 310 -8.26 -12.87 -6.49
C PRO A 310 -9.32 -12.45 -5.46
N ASN A 311 -9.87 -11.25 -5.55
CA ASN A 311 -11.00 -10.78 -4.74
C ASN A 311 -10.91 -11.17 -3.25
N THR A 312 -9.70 -11.06 -2.68
CA THR A 312 -9.41 -11.51 -1.32
C THR A 312 -9.17 -10.30 -0.43
N PHE A 313 -9.99 -10.13 0.59
CA PHE A 313 -9.99 -8.99 1.50
C PHE A 313 -9.76 -9.47 2.92
N LEU A 314 -8.87 -8.82 3.67
CA LEU A 314 -8.49 -9.33 4.97
C LEU A 314 -9.35 -8.71 6.07
N PHE A 315 -9.87 -9.56 6.95
CA PHE A 315 -10.53 -9.11 8.16
C PHE A 315 -9.71 -9.46 9.40
N SER A 316 -9.85 -8.66 10.44
CA SER A 316 -9.22 -8.91 11.74
C SER A 316 -10.22 -9.34 12.79
N ILE A 317 -9.71 -9.99 13.85
CA ILE A 317 -10.46 -10.31 15.06
C ILE A 317 -9.90 -9.56 16.27
N ASP A 318 -10.75 -9.33 17.27
CA ASP A 318 -10.33 -8.74 18.53
C ASP A 318 -9.67 -9.77 19.46
N ASN A 319 -9.21 -9.31 20.62
CA ASN A 319 -8.58 -10.15 21.63
C ASN A 319 -9.53 -11.19 22.29
N THR A 320 -10.78 -11.26 21.87
CA THR A 320 -11.77 -12.28 22.27
C THR A 320 -12.09 -13.25 21.13
N GLY A 321 -11.44 -13.11 19.98
CA GLY A 321 -11.67 -13.93 18.79
C GLY A 321 -12.89 -13.54 17.96
N LYS A 322 -13.50 -12.37 18.22
CA LYS A 322 -14.63 -11.85 17.45
C LYS A 322 -14.15 -10.92 16.36
N PHE A 323 -14.92 -10.85 15.28
CA PHE A 323 -14.71 -9.89 14.20
C PHE A 323 -14.50 -8.47 14.74
N ALA A 324 -13.43 -7.82 14.33
CA ALA A 324 -13.05 -6.46 14.74
C ALA A 324 -13.15 -5.45 13.59
N SER A 325 -12.56 -5.74 12.44
CA SER A 325 -12.53 -4.83 11.29
C SER A 325 -12.37 -5.57 9.97
N CYS A 326 -12.76 -4.96 8.89
CA CYS A 326 -12.48 -5.28 7.49
C CYS A 326 -12.41 -3.94 6.69
N CYS A 327 -11.69 -3.78 5.61
CA CYS A 327 -10.93 -4.82 4.91
C CYS A 327 -9.55 -4.26 4.56
N VAL A 328 -8.52 -5.08 4.65
CA VAL A 328 -7.21 -4.78 4.07
C VAL A 328 -7.16 -5.41 2.68
N LEU A 329 -6.79 -4.64 1.67
CA LEU A 329 -6.80 -5.02 0.26
C LEU A 329 -5.40 -5.28 -0.28
N GLY A 330 -4.40 -4.72 0.39
CA GLY A 330 -2.99 -4.82 0.09
C GLY A 330 -2.14 -4.45 1.29
N PHE A 331 -0.86 -4.71 1.22
CA PHE A 331 0.19 -4.16 2.06
C PHE A 331 1.56 -4.41 1.43
N HIS A 332 2.53 -3.55 1.72
CA HIS A 332 3.93 -3.75 1.37
C HIS A 332 4.79 -3.88 2.63
N ASN A 333 5.94 -4.52 2.50
CA ASN A 333 6.93 -4.65 3.57
C ASN A 333 8.20 -5.34 3.02
N TYR A 334 9.06 -5.84 3.91
CA TYR A 334 10.22 -6.64 3.54
C TYR A 334 10.42 -7.86 4.44
N ILE A 335 11.03 -8.89 3.88
CA ILE A 335 11.57 -10.04 4.59
C ILE A 335 13.09 -9.85 4.68
N PHE A 336 13.72 -10.28 5.77
CA PHE A 336 15.17 -10.17 5.92
C PHE A 336 15.78 -11.40 6.58
N ASP A 337 17.08 -11.62 6.32
CA ASP A 337 17.88 -12.59 7.06
C ASP A 337 18.95 -11.85 7.87
N GLY A 338 18.75 -11.81 9.17
CA GLY A 338 19.66 -11.16 10.12
C GLY A 338 20.95 -11.96 10.40
N GLY A 339 21.04 -13.20 9.94
CA GLY A 339 22.21 -14.07 10.15
C GLY A 339 23.33 -13.89 9.12
N VAL A 340 23.12 -13.08 8.08
CA VAL A 340 24.04 -12.95 6.94
C VAL A 340 24.49 -11.50 6.77
N THR A 341 25.73 -11.30 6.31
CA THR A 341 26.27 -9.97 5.99
C THR A 341 26.88 -10.00 4.58
N PRO A 342 26.48 -9.10 3.64
CA PRO A 342 25.47 -8.06 3.82
C PRO A 342 24.07 -8.65 4.07
N GLN A 343 23.25 -7.98 4.88
CA GLN A 343 21.92 -8.45 5.23
C GLN A 343 21.00 -8.43 4.00
N PRO A 344 20.49 -9.59 3.55
CA PRO A 344 19.55 -9.63 2.44
C PRO A 344 18.17 -9.12 2.88
N ARG A 345 17.52 -8.32 2.01
CA ARG A 345 16.17 -7.83 2.17
C ARG A 345 15.39 -8.02 0.89
N TRP A 346 14.30 -8.73 1.01
CA TRP A 346 13.35 -8.96 -0.05
C TRP A 346 12.16 -8.00 0.15
N ILE A 347 12.12 -6.94 -0.64
CA ILE A 347 10.95 -6.05 -0.68
C ILE A 347 9.80 -6.81 -1.31
N PHE A 348 8.62 -6.74 -0.71
CA PHE A 348 7.45 -7.44 -1.22
C PHE A 348 6.16 -6.63 -1.05
N ALA A 349 5.13 -7.01 -1.82
CA ALA A 349 3.76 -6.56 -1.63
C ALA A 349 2.78 -7.73 -1.73
N PHE A 350 1.68 -7.60 -1.02
CA PHE A 350 0.43 -8.30 -1.27
C PHE A 350 -0.54 -7.34 -1.93
N SER A 351 -1.27 -7.81 -2.94
CA SER A 351 -2.36 -7.06 -3.55
C SER A 351 -3.50 -7.99 -3.91
N SER A 352 -4.71 -7.58 -3.58
CA SER A 352 -5.92 -8.18 -4.10
C SER A 352 -6.24 -7.59 -5.48
N TRP A 353 -6.43 -8.46 -6.48
CA TRP A 353 -7.16 -8.06 -7.68
C TRP A 353 -8.63 -7.85 -7.30
N ILE A 354 -9.18 -6.70 -7.62
CA ILE A 354 -10.53 -6.32 -7.24
C ILE A 354 -11.42 -6.33 -8.48
N SER A 355 -12.28 -7.31 -8.61
CA SER A 355 -13.23 -7.32 -9.73
C SER A 355 -14.19 -6.13 -9.69
N PRO A 356 -14.60 -5.60 -10.85
CA PRO A 356 -15.53 -4.49 -10.92
C PRO A 356 -16.81 -4.72 -10.12
N GLY A 357 -17.32 -3.65 -9.46
CA GLY A 357 -18.60 -3.70 -8.74
C GLY A 357 -18.51 -4.11 -7.27
N LEU A 358 -17.35 -4.54 -6.76
CA LEU A 358 -17.18 -4.93 -5.34
C LEU A 358 -17.15 -3.72 -4.40
N PHE A 359 -16.46 -2.63 -4.76
CA PHE A 359 -16.29 -1.43 -3.92
C PHE A 359 -16.78 -0.13 -4.59
N GLY A 360 -17.70 -0.23 -5.55
CA GLY A 360 -18.19 0.92 -6.30
C GLY A 360 -17.39 1.22 -7.57
N ALA A 361 -17.72 2.30 -8.24
CA ALA A 361 -17.33 2.52 -9.64
C ALA A 361 -15.85 2.84 -9.88
N GLY A 362 -15.11 3.20 -8.86
CA GLY A 362 -13.70 3.63 -9.01
C GLY A 362 -12.70 2.70 -8.36
N PHE A 363 -13.10 1.89 -7.38
CA PHE A 363 -12.18 1.06 -6.59
C PHE A 363 -12.23 -0.38 -7.09
N GLN A 364 -11.38 -0.71 -8.05
CA GLN A 364 -11.41 -2.00 -8.76
C GLN A 364 -10.09 -2.30 -9.45
N ASP A 365 -9.98 -3.46 -10.07
CA ASP A 365 -8.83 -4.00 -10.81
C ASP A 365 -7.49 -3.82 -10.06
N VAL A 366 -6.64 -2.91 -10.49
CA VAL A 366 -5.30 -2.68 -9.94
C VAL A 366 -5.23 -1.60 -8.87
N THR A 367 -6.36 -1.15 -8.31
CA THR A 367 -6.34 -0.08 -7.30
C THR A 367 -5.44 -0.43 -6.12
N ALA A 368 -5.61 -1.62 -5.52
CA ALA A 368 -4.75 -2.06 -4.43
C ALA A 368 -3.29 -2.28 -4.87
N LEU A 369 -3.07 -2.80 -6.08
CA LEU A 369 -1.72 -3.00 -6.60
C LEU A 369 -0.97 -1.68 -6.80
N SER A 370 -1.63 -0.67 -7.36
CA SER A 370 -1.01 0.64 -7.58
C SER A 370 -0.67 1.35 -6.27
N HIS A 371 -1.57 1.26 -5.29
CA HIS A 371 -1.35 1.75 -3.93
C HIS A 371 -0.06 1.16 -3.33
N GLU A 372 0.00 -0.16 -3.20
CA GLU A 372 1.14 -0.85 -2.59
C GLU A 372 2.44 -0.71 -3.39
N THR A 373 2.33 -0.59 -4.71
CA THR A 373 3.48 -0.35 -5.56
C THR A 373 4.06 1.04 -5.35
N ALA A 374 3.23 2.08 -5.30
CA ALA A 374 3.68 3.44 -5.06
C ALA A 374 4.28 3.59 -3.66
N GLU A 375 3.61 3.04 -2.65
CA GLU A 375 4.13 3.04 -1.28
C GLU A 375 5.45 2.31 -1.16
N ALA A 376 5.59 1.11 -1.72
CA ALA A 376 6.85 0.37 -1.71
C ALA A 376 7.98 1.12 -2.43
N LEU A 377 7.70 1.86 -3.49
CA LEU A 377 8.69 2.70 -4.16
C LEU A 377 9.15 3.86 -3.27
N ASN A 378 8.25 4.41 -2.45
CA ASN A 378 8.49 5.59 -1.62
C ASN A 378 8.87 5.27 -0.15
N ASP A 379 8.42 4.14 0.36
CA ASP A 379 8.78 3.63 1.70
C ASP A 379 9.00 2.10 1.69
N PRO A 380 10.05 1.60 1.03
CA PRO A 380 10.25 0.17 0.79
C PRO A 380 10.31 -0.69 2.05
N PHE A 381 10.47 -0.08 3.21
CA PHE A 381 10.57 -0.77 4.48
C PHE A 381 9.37 -0.52 5.40
N GLY A 382 8.37 0.25 4.96
CA GLY A 382 7.16 0.58 5.74
C GLY A 382 7.47 1.31 7.05
N ASN A 383 8.56 2.06 7.13
CA ASN A 383 9.03 2.64 8.39
C ASN A 383 9.57 4.08 8.27
N THR A 384 9.46 4.71 7.13
CA THR A 384 9.84 6.10 6.92
C THR A 384 8.93 7.02 7.73
N VAL A 385 9.53 7.66 8.73
CA VAL A 385 8.80 8.56 9.64
C VAL A 385 8.62 9.92 8.98
N VAL A 386 7.39 10.42 8.98
CA VAL A 386 7.02 11.77 8.57
C VAL A 386 6.33 12.53 9.71
N PRO A 387 6.11 13.86 9.60
CA PRO A 387 5.25 14.56 10.56
C PRO A 387 3.91 13.86 10.71
N ARG A 388 3.43 13.73 11.95
CA ARG A 388 2.13 13.08 12.19
C ARG A 388 1.01 13.85 11.54
N TRP A 389 0.23 13.19 10.70
CA TRP A 389 -0.82 13.74 9.88
C TRP A 389 -2.19 13.11 10.17
N GLN A 390 -3.26 13.86 9.88
CA GLN A 390 -4.64 13.41 9.95
C GLN A 390 -5.14 12.99 8.57
N PHE A 391 -6.02 11.98 8.52
CA PHE A 391 -6.71 11.61 7.28
C PHE A 391 -7.55 12.78 6.76
N PRO A 392 -7.56 13.04 5.46
CA PRO A 392 -8.39 14.09 4.86
C PRO A 392 -9.87 13.91 5.22
N GLY A 393 -10.56 15.04 5.44
CA GLY A 393 -11.98 15.04 5.84
C GLY A 393 -12.25 14.72 7.31
N GLN A 394 -11.25 14.37 8.09
CA GLN A 394 -11.41 14.21 9.55
C GLN A 394 -11.60 15.55 10.26
N PRO A 395 -12.42 15.60 11.34
CA PRO A 395 -12.55 16.83 12.11
C PRO A 395 -11.19 17.18 12.76
N PRO A 396 -10.87 18.49 12.93
CA PRO A 396 -9.58 18.92 13.50
C PRO A 396 -9.29 18.39 14.91
N THR A 397 -10.31 17.89 15.60
CA THR A 397 -10.20 17.26 16.93
C THR A 397 -9.92 15.76 16.88
N SER A 398 -9.88 15.16 15.69
CA SER A 398 -9.60 13.75 15.55
C SER A 398 -8.20 13.43 16.07
N LYS A 399 -8.11 12.34 16.83
CA LYS A 399 -6.83 11.78 17.31
C LYS A 399 -6.37 10.59 16.47
N VAL A 400 -7.11 10.28 15.41
CA VAL A 400 -6.72 9.24 14.44
C VAL A 400 -5.66 9.83 13.54
N CYS A 401 -4.43 9.40 13.75
CA CYS A 401 -3.26 9.97 13.11
C CYS A 401 -2.29 8.89 12.67
N GLN A 402 -1.67 9.11 11.54
CA GLN A 402 -0.50 8.37 11.09
C GLN A 402 0.79 9.20 11.22
N GLY A 403 1.95 8.58 11.05
CA GLY A 403 3.25 9.25 11.09
C GLY A 403 4.27 8.55 10.20
N ASN A 404 3.82 7.85 9.18
CA ASN A 404 4.63 7.18 8.18
C ASN A 404 4.34 7.76 6.79
N LEU A 405 5.28 7.54 5.89
CA LEU A 405 5.18 7.90 4.48
C LEU A 405 4.38 6.81 3.73
N GLU A 406 3.06 6.81 3.93
CA GLU A 406 2.13 5.91 3.23
C GLU A 406 1.41 6.76 2.17
N THR A 407 1.86 6.69 0.92
CA THR A 407 1.42 7.65 -0.12
C THR A 407 -0.02 7.42 -0.58
N GLY A 408 -0.50 6.21 -0.51
CA GLY A 408 -1.86 5.83 -0.90
C GLY A 408 -2.92 6.14 0.16
N ASP A 409 -2.58 5.97 1.44
CA ASP A 409 -3.47 6.09 2.59
C ASP A 409 -4.28 7.41 2.66
N PRO A 410 -3.68 8.60 2.41
CA PRO A 410 -4.42 9.84 2.51
C PRO A 410 -5.56 9.95 1.48
N VAL A 411 -5.40 9.29 0.34
CA VAL A 411 -6.32 9.44 -0.80
C VAL A 411 -7.41 8.37 -0.81
N GLU A 412 -7.15 7.18 -0.28
CA GLU A 412 -8.09 6.05 -0.34
C GLU A 412 -9.50 6.36 0.20
N VAL A 413 -9.59 7.24 1.19
CA VAL A 413 -10.86 7.65 1.83
C VAL A 413 -11.63 8.70 1.02
N LEU A 414 -11.06 9.19 -0.07
CA LEU A 414 -11.63 10.26 -0.89
C LEU A 414 -12.52 9.71 -2.01
N PRO A 415 -13.55 10.45 -2.44
CA PRO A 415 -14.45 10.00 -3.51
C PRO A 415 -13.76 9.91 -4.88
N ASN A 416 -12.65 10.58 -5.09
CA ASN A 416 -11.81 10.56 -6.29
C ASN A 416 -10.46 9.89 -6.05
N ALA A 417 -10.47 8.80 -5.27
CA ALA A 417 -9.28 8.05 -4.93
C ALA A 417 -8.57 7.42 -6.14
N THR A 418 -9.26 7.20 -7.25
CA THR A 418 -8.71 6.51 -8.42
C THR A 418 -8.84 7.35 -9.68
N VAL A 419 -7.98 7.08 -10.64
CA VAL A 419 -8.05 7.64 -12.00
C VAL A 419 -8.31 6.54 -13.02
N ALA A 420 -9.05 6.88 -14.07
CA ALA A 420 -9.34 5.94 -15.15
C ALA A 420 -8.28 6.04 -16.26
N ILE A 421 -7.47 5.01 -16.40
CA ILE A 421 -6.39 4.91 -17.40
C ILE A 421 -6.76 3.90 -18.48
N LYS A 422 -6.71 4.34 -19.75
CA LYS A 422 -6.98 3.47 -20.90
C LYS A 422 -5.67 2.94 -21.48
N LEU A 423 -5.51 1.64 -21.49
CA LEU A 423 -4.44 0.98 -22.23
C LEU A 423 -5.03 0.13 -23.36
N LYS A 424 -4.31 0.10 -24.47
CA LYS A 424 -4.68 -0.71 -25.63
C LYS A 424 -3.81 -1.94 -25.66
N GLU A 425 -4.42 -3.08 -25.34
CA GLU A 425 -3.77 -4.38 -25.34
C GLU A 425 -4.36 -5.27 -26.42
N ARG A 426 -3.53 -5.90 -27.25
CA ARG A 426 -3.90 -6.95 -28.24
C ARG A 426 -5.17 -6.64 -29.05
N ASN A 427 -5.43 -5.37 -29.38
CA ASN A 427 -6.62 -4.83 -30.07
C ASN A 427 -7.85 -4.59 -29.18
N GLU A 428 -7.78 -4.77 -27.89
CA GLU A 428 -8.80 -4.39 -26.93
C GLU A 428 -8.35 -3.16 -26.15
N VAL A 429 -9.32 -2.41 -25.63
CA VAL A 429 -9.06 -1.26 -24.76
C VAL A 429 -9.55 -1.61 -23.37
N PHE A 430 -8.63 -1.69 -22.43
CA PHE A 430 -8.96 -1.86 -21.02
C PHE A 430 -8.96 -0.52 -20.31
N LEU A 431 -9.83 -0.39 -19.34
CA LEU A 431 -9.91 0.75 -18.44
C LEU A 431 -9.45 0.30 -17.07
N TYR A 432 -8.27 0.73 -16.67
CA TYR A 432 -7.70 0.46 -15.36
C TYR A 432 -7.97 1.61 -14.40
N HIS A 433 -7.97 1.29 -13.09
CA HIS A 433 -8.25 2.26 -12.03
C HIS A 433 -7.12 2.27 -10.99
N PRO A 434 -5.90 2.73 -11.36
CA PRO A 434 -4.87 2.95 -10.37
C PRO A 434 -5.30 4.03 -9.37
N GLN A 435 -4.81 3.92 -8.14
CA GLN A 435 -5.10 4.87 -7.10
C GLN A 435 -4.27 6.14 -7.30
N THR A 436 -4.85 7.29 -6.99
CA THR A 436 -4.12 8.55 -6.83
C THR A 436 -3.33 8.52 -5.52
N GLU A 437 -2.11 9.04 -5.54
CA GLU A 437 -1.19 9.02 -4.41
C GLU A 437 -0.96 10.44 -3.88
N ALA A 438 -0.75 10.55 -2.56
CA ALA A 438 -0.25 11.76 -1.94
C ALA A 438 1.24 11.90 -2.25
N LEU A 439 1.67 13.08 -2.66
CA LEU A 439 3.06 13.38 -2.95
C LEU A 439 3.86 13.68 -1.68
N LEU A 440 5.17 13.55 -1.73
CA LEU A 440 6.08 13.85 -0.63
C LEU A 440 5.81 15.25 -0.03
N GLN A 441 5.52 16.24 -0.87
CA GLN A 441 5.17 17.61 -0.47
C GLN A 441 3.92 17.72 0.39
N TRP A 442 3.01 16.77 0.28
CA TRP A 442 1.84 16.71 1.16
C TRP A 442 2.28 16.42 2.60
N PHE A 443 3.18 15.47 2.80
CA PHE A 443 3.71 15.07 4.11
C PHE A 443 4.66 16.12 4.70
N GLU A 444 5.32 16.90 3.86
CA GLU A 444 6.15 18.05 4.28
C GLU A 444 5.32 19.15 4.93
N MET A 445 4.01 19.15 4.73
CA MET A 445 3.09 20.22 5.16
C MET A 445 3.47 21.58 4.57
N GLY A 446 4.07 21.54 3.38
CA GLY A 446 4.63 22.68 2.67
C GLY A 446 3.59 23.56 1.99
N ALA A 447 4.08 24.62 1.37
CA ALA A 447 3.27 25.53 0.59
C ALA A 447 2.91 24.91 -0.78
N THR A 448 1.81 25.37 -1.38
CA THR A 448 1.40 24.93 -2.73
C THR A 448 2.43 25.26 -3.80
N SER A 449 3.32 26.25 -3.57
CA SER A 449 4.43 26.57 -4.47
C SER A 449 5.45 25.44 -4.61
N ASP A 450 5.48 24.52 -3.66
CA ASP A 450 6.45 23.45 -3.55
C ASP A 450 5.96 22.15 -4.19
N ALA A 451 4.69 22.12 -4.63
CA ALA A 451 4.03 20.98 -5.23
C ALA A 451 3.83 21.17 -6.75
N ILE A 452 3.79 20.08 -7.50
CA ILE A 452 3.61 20.08 -8.96
C ILE A 452 2.32 20.80 -9.37
N GLY A 453 2.42 21.91 -10.06
CA GLY A 453 1.25 22.71 -10.43
C GLY A 453 0.40 23.19 -9.24
N GLY A 454 0.95 23.18 -8.03
CA GLY A 454 0.23 23.49 -6.78
C GLY A 454 -0.56 22.33 -6.21
N ALA A 455 -0.39 21.11 -6.73
CA ALA A 455 -1.12 19.91 -6.30
C ALA A 455 -0.27 19.02 -5.38
N PHE A 456 -0.92 18.42 -4.39
CA PHE A 456 -0.29 17.52 -3.42
C PHE A 456 -0.61 16.04 -3.67
N SER A 457 -1.24 15.74 -4.80
CA SER A 457 -1.59 14.38 -5.22
C SER A 457 -1.38 14.18 -6.72
N TYR A 458 -1.18 12.93 -7.15
CA TYR A 458 -0.96 12.56 -8.53
C TYR A 458 -1.39 11.09 -8.75
N PRO A 459 -1.98 10.67 -9.89
CA PRO A 459 -2.25 11.46 -11.11
C PRO A 459 -3.44 12.43 -11.04
N ASP A 460 -4.41 12.26 -10.11
CA ASP A 460 -5.43 13.28 -9.90
C ASP A 460 -4.86 14.42 -9.05
N THR A 461 -4.58 15.54 -9.70
CA THR A 461 -4.04 16.74 -9.05
C THR A 461 -5.07 17.50 -8.21
N THR A 462 -6.31 17.03 -8.15
CA THR A 462 -7.40 17.67 -7.41
C THR A 462 -7.77 16.91 -6.12
N ALA A 463 -7.26 15.69 -5.92
CA ALA A 463 -7.62 14.86 -4.79
C ALA A 463 -7.18 15.47 -3.45
N LEU A 464 -5.96 16.03 -3.39
CA LEU A 464 -5.44 16.71 -2.22
C LEU A 464 -5.14 18.19 -2.54
N PRO A 465 -6.11 19.09 -2.35
CA PRO A 465 -5.93 20.52 -2.66
C PRO A 465 -5.07 21.28 -1.64
N HIS A 466 -4.75 20.66 -0.52
CA HIS A 466 -3.96 21.23 0.58
C HIS A 466 -2.97 20.21 1.10
N SER A 467 -1.87 20.67 1.68
CA SER A 467 -0.92 19.83 2.41
C SER A 467 -1.57 19.15 3.63
N ALA A 468 -0.88 18.16 4.20
CA ALA A 468 -1.36 17.44 5.37
C ALA A 468 -1.69 18.36 6.55
N VAL A 469 -2.73 18.01 7.28
CA VAL A 469 -3.09 18.66 8.54
C VAL A 469 -2.32 17.96 9.67
N PRO A 470 -1.53 18.70 10.47
CA PRO A 470 -0.83 18.10 11.58
C PRO A 470 -1.78 17.54 12.63
N CYS A 471 -1.38 16.46 13.28
CA CYS A 471 -2.11 15.88 14.39
C CYS A 471 -2.20 16.84 15.60
N PRO A 472 -3.33 16.90 16.29
CA PRO A 472 -3.42 17.61 17.56
C PRO A 472 -2.45 17.01 18.58
N LYS A 473 -1.89 17.89 19.41
CA LYS A 473 -0.98 17.51 20.50
C LYS A 473 -1.71 16.77 21.63
#